data_02326480e61f86804031daf3dc780c37
#
_entry.id   02326480e61f86804031daf3dc780c37
#
_cell.length_a   1.000
_cell.length_b   1.000
_cell.length_c   1.000
_cell.angle_alpha   90.00
_cell.angle_beta   90.00
_cell.angle_gamma   90.00
#
_symmetry.space_group_name_H-M   'P 1'
#
loop_
_entity.id
_entity.type
_entity.pdbx_description
1 polymer ?
#
loop_
_entity_poly.entity_id
_entity_poly.type
_entity_poly.pdbx_seq_one_letter_code
_entity_poly.pdbx_strand_id
1 'polypeptide(L)'
;MLLVLLGMVHLAATPHIAALIRHSASPAAADQLAPPMLLNHILVGLLLFPLGYLTVYAAPSSGAGLAWAQAIVRTTALTVATLPVTLLALMGVRYFDAPLFVLGATLVVAAAATLLVAAFSRSRGKNGTTGPDATNA
;
A
#
# COMPACT_ATOMS: atom_id res chain seq x y z
N MET A 1 10.16 2.14 -2.51
CA MET A 1 10.30 1.16 -3.60
C MET A 1 9.22 0.07 -3.61
N LEU A 2 8.80 -0.49 -2.46
CA LEU A 2 7.79 -1.56 -2.41
C LEU A 2 6.46 -1.21 -3.12
N LEU A 3 5.95 0.02 -2.99
CA LEU A 3 4.71 0.44 -3.66
C LEU A 3 4.85 0.47 -5.17
N VAL A 4 5.99 0.91 -5.69
CA VAL A 4 6.26 0.91 -7.14
C VAL A 4 6.32 -0.53 -7.66
N LEU A 5 7.01 -1.42 -6.93
CA LEU A 5 7.05 -2.84 -7.26
C LEU A 5 5.64 -3.46 -7.24
N LEU A 6 4.85 -3.15 -6.21
CA LEU A 6 3.47 -3.61 -6.10
C LEU A 6 2.63 -3.13 -7.28
N GLY A 7 2.80 -1.86 -7.70
CA GLY A 7 2.14 -1.32 -8.90
C GLY A 7 2.51 -2.08 -10.18
N MET A 8 3.80 -2.39 -10.38
CA MET A 8 4.26 -3.19 -11.52
C MET A 8 3.65 -4.59 -11.51
N VAL A 9 3.69 -5.28 -10.36
CA VAL A 9 3.10 -6.62 -10.21
C VAL A 9 1.60 -6.57 -10.49
N HIS A 10 0.92 -5.54 -9.99
CA HIS A 10 -0.51 -5.34 -10.19
C HIS A 10 -0.85 -5.20 -11.69
N LEU A 11 -0.12 -4.34 -12.41
CA LEU A 11 -0.32 -4.16 -13.85
C LEU A 11 0.04 -5.43 -14.64
N ALA A 12 1.12 -6.13 -14.28
CA ALA A 12 1.50 -7.38 -14.92
C ALA A 12 0.47 -8.51 -14.72
N ALA A 13 -0.30 -8.48 -13.62
CA ALA A 13 -1.37 -9.42 -13.36
C ALA A 13 -2.66 -9.16 -14.17
N THR A 14 -2.80 -7.99 -14.81
CA THR A 14 -4.02 -7.60 -15.55
C THR A 14 -4.50 -8.64 -16.58
N PRO A 15 -3.64 -9.24 -17.43
CA PRO A 15 -4.08 -10.29 -18.37
C PRO A 15 -4.63 -11.53 -17.66
N HIS A 16 -4.05 -11.90 -16.52
CA HIS A 16 -4.53 -13.03 -15.73
C HIS A 16 -5.92 -12.75 -15.14
N ILE A 17 -6.15 -11.56 -14.61
CA ILE A 17 -7.46 -11.12 -14.12
C ILE A 17 -8.50 -11.14 -15.26
N ALA A 18 -8.14 -10.65 -16.44
CA ALA A 18 -9.01 -10.69 -17.61
C ALA A 18 -9.39 -12.12 -18.01
N ALA A 19 -8.45 -13.05 -17.94
CA ALA A 19 -8.70 -14.47 -18.19
C ALA A 19 -9.64 -15.07 -17.14
N LEU A 20 -9.41 -14.80 -15.85
CA LEU A 20 -10.26 -15.28 -14.77
C LEU A 20 -11.72 -14.82 -14.92
N ILE A 21 -11.95 -13.55 -15.24
CA ILE A 21 -13.30 -13.01 -15.45
C ILE A 21 -14.00 -13.80 -16.55
N ARG A 22 -13.32 -14.01 -17.71
CA ARG A 22 -13.88 -14.74 -18.84
C ARG A 22 -14.19 -16.22 -18.55
N HIS A 23 -13.40 -16.86 -17.67
CA HIS A 23 -13.62 -18.27 -17.32
C HIS A 23 -14.64 -18.46 -16.19
N SER A 24 -14.85 -17.46 -15.34
CA SER A 24 -15.68 -17.56 -14.15
C SER A 24 -17.11 -17.06 -14.34
N ALA A 25 -17.38 -16.32 -15.42
CA ALA A 25 -18.68 -15.73 -15.69
C ALA A 25 -19.29 -16.27 -17.01
N SER A 26 -20.61 -16.16 -17.16
CA SER A 26 -21.24 -16.37 -18.46
C SER A 26 -20.74 -15.30 -19.46
N PRO A 27 -20.74 -15.57 -20.79
CA PRO A 27 -20.25 -14.61 -21.78
C PRO A 27 -20.86 -13.21 -21.62
N ALA A 28 -22.19 -13.13 -21.46
CA ALA A 28 -22.87 -11.85 -21.28
C ALA A 28 -22.47 -11.13 -19.99
N ALA A 29 -22.27 -11.85 -18.90
CA ALA A 29 -21.81 -11.27 -17.63
C ALA A 29 -20.32 -10.85 -17.71
N ALA A 30 -19.50 -11.63 -18.41
CA ALA A 30 -18.09 -11.27 -18.62
C ALA A 30 -17.95 -9.97 -19.43
N ASP A 31 -18.75 -9.80 -20.49
CA ASP A 31 -18.73 -8.59 -21.32
C ASP A 31 -19.14 -7.33 -20.55
N GLN A 32 -20.05 -7.46 -19.58
CA GLN A 32 -20.47 -6.34 -18.75
C GLN A 32 -19.50 -6.04 -17.60
N LEU A 33 -18.92 -7.07 -16.98
CA LEU A 33 -18.10 -6.92 -15.77
C LEU A 33 -16.62 -6.67 -16.07
N ALA A 34 -16.09 -7.23 -17.18
CA ALA A 34 -14.68 -7.12 -17.46
C ALA A 34 -14.19 -5.67 -17.61
N PRO A 35 -14.85 -4.77 -18.38
CA PRO A 35 -14.37 -3.42 -18.56
C PRO A 35 -14.21 -2.65 -17.21
N PRO A 36 -15.22 -2.55 -16.34
CA PRO A 36 -15.09 -1.80 -15.09
C PRO A 36 -14.11 -2.46 -14.10
N MET A 37 -14.06 -3.79 -14.03
CA MET A 37 -13.13 -4.49 -13.17
C MET A 37 -11.68 -4.31 -13.61
N LEU A 38 -11.41 -4.42 -14.91
CA LEU A 38 -10.06 -4.20 -15.45
C LEU A 38 -9.64 -2.74 -15.34
N LEU A 39 -10.56 -1.80 -15.58
CA LEU A 39 -10.29 -0.37 -15.38
C LEU A 39 -9.88 -0.10 -13.94
N ASN A 40 -10.65 -0.58 -12.97
CA ASN A 40 -10.33 -0.42 -11.56
C ASN A 40 -8.97 -1.05 -11.21
N HIS A 41 -8.69 -2.24 -11.74
CA HIS A 41 -7.44 -2.95 -11.53
C HIS A 41 -6.24 -2.15 -12.08
N ILE A 42 -6.34 -1.65 -13.30
CA ILE A 42 -5.30 -0.82 -13.93
C ILE A 42 -5.10 0.49 -13.16
N LEU A 43 -6.18 1.18 -12.78
CA LEU A 43 -6.10 2.43 -12.04
C LEU A 43 -5.40 2.26 -10.68
N VAL A 44 -5.70 1.20 -9.95
CA VAL A 44 -5.01 0.89 -8.68
C VAL A 44 -3.51 0.69 -8.94
N GLY A 45 -3.15 -0.10 -9.95
CA GLY A 45 -1.74 -0.29 -10.33
C GLY A 45 -1.03 1.04 -10.65
N LEU A 46 -1.67 1.89 -11.46
CA LEU A 46 -1.12 3.20 -11.84
C LEU A 46 -0.98 4.16 -10.65
N LEU A 47 -1.95 4.18 -9.73
CA LEU A 47 -1.91 5.06 -8.54
C LEU A 47 -0.81 4.69 -7.55
N LEU A 48 -0.37 3.44 -7.53
CA LEU A 48 0.73 3.00 -6.68
C LEU A 48 2.08 3.62 -7.06
N PHE A 49 2.29 4.04 -8.32
CA PHE A 49 3.52 4.71 -8.75
C PHE A 49 3.70 6.10 -8.12
N PRO A 50 2.78 7.06 -8.30
CA PRO A 50 2.93 8.37 -7.68
C PRO A 50 2.93 8.27 -6.14
N LEU A 51 2.15 7.37 -5.55
CA LEU A 51 2.14 7.15 -4.11
C LEU A 51 3.51 6.65 -3.62
N GLY A 52 4.11 5.70 -4.34
CA GLY A 52 5.44 5.20 -4.05
C GLY A 52 6.52 6.26 -4.23
N TYR A 53 6.44 7.06 -5.30
CA TYR A 53 7.35 8.17 -5.56
C TYR A 53 7.29 9.21 -4.45
N LEU A 54 6.09 9.70 -4.09
CA LEU A 54 5.90 10.68 -3.02
C LEU A 54 6.43 10.18 -1.68
N THR A 55 6.23 8.90 -1.38
CA THR A 55 6.74 8.29 -0.15
C THR A 55 8.27 8.28 -0.11
N VAL A 56 8.93 7.91 -1.21
CA VAL A 56 10.39 7.92 -1.31
C VAL A 56 10.93 9.35 -1.24
N TYR A 57 10.29 10.28 -1.93
CA TYR A 57 10.66 11.69 -1.91
C TYR A 57 10.55 12.31 -0.51
N ALA A 58 9.48 12.00 0.21
CA ALA A 58 9.25 12.52 1.55
C ALA A 58 10.10 11.83 2.64
N ALA A 59 10.64 10.63 2.39
CA ALA A 59 11.31 9.82 3.40
C ALA A 59 12.49 10.52 4.11
N PRO A 60 13.43 11.20 3.43
CA PRO A 60 14.53 11.92 4.10
C PRO A 60 14.01 13.05 5.00
N SER A 61 13.09 13.86 4.49
CA SER A 61 12.49 14.99 5.18
C SER A 61 11.62 14.55 6.35
N SER A 62 10.93 13.42 6.23
CA SER A 62 10.21 12.79 7.34
C SER A 62 11.18 12.34 8.44
N GLY A 63 12.34 11.79 8.07
CA GLY A 63 13.43 11.45 8.99
C GLY A 63 13.97 12.65 9.74
N ALA A 64 14.04 13.82 9.10
CA ALA A 64 14.43 15.09 9.69
C ALA A 64 13.31 15.73 10.56
N GLY A 65 12.13 15.14 10.63
CA GLY A 65 11.03 15.62 11.47
C GLY A 65 10.15 16.68 10.83
N LEU A 66 10.24 16.92 9.51
CA LEU A 66 9.44 17.91 8.82
C LEU A 66 7.97 17.45 8.75
N ALA A 67 7.05 18.30 9.24
CA ALA A 67 5.64 17.96 9.43
C ALA A 67 4.95 17.55 8.11
N TRP A 68 5.22 18.27 7.01
CA TRP A 68 4.64 17.94 5.70
C TRP A 68 5.03 16.54 5.21
N ALA A 69 6.31 16.18 5.40
CA ALA A 69 6.82 14.89 4.97
C ALA A 69 6.29 13.74 5.83
N GLN A 70 6.16 13.98 7.15
CA GLN A 70 5.51 13.04 8.05
C GLN A 70 4.04 12.84 7.70
N ALA A 71 3.33 13.91 7.31
CA ALA A 71 1.94 13.81 6.85
C ALA A 71 1.82 12.92 5.62
N ILE A 72 2.68 13.10 4.61
CA ILE A 72 2.70 12.26 3.40
C ILE A 72 2.94 10.79 3.78
N VAL A 73 3.99 10.48 4.54
CA VAL A 73 4.33 9.11 4.90
C VAL A 73 3.22 8.44 5.72
N ARG A 74 2.63 9.16 6.68
CA ARG A 74 1.53 8.65 7.51
C ARG A 74 0.27 8.41 6.70
N THR A 75 -0.12 9.35 5.85
CA THR A 75 -1.29 9.20 4.99
C THR A 75 -1.11 8.01 4.05
N THR A 76 0.06 7.89 3.41
CA THR A 76 0.35 6.72 2.56
C THR A 76 0.30 5.42 3.35
N ALA A 77 0.90 5.37 4.55
CA ALA A 77 0.90 4.19 5.39
C ALA A 77 -0.52 3.76 5.78
N LEU A 78 -1.36 4.71 6.20
CA LEU A 78 -2.75 4.44 6.54
C LEU A 78 -3.56 3.98 5.33
N THR A 79 -3.42 4.66 4.17
CA THR A 79 -4.09 4.27 2.94
C THR A 79 -3.71 2.84 2.53
N VAL A 80 -2.42 2.51 2.53
CA VAL A 80 -1.96 1.16 2.16
C VAL A 80 -2.41 0.12 3.19
N ALA A 81 -2.49 0.48 4.48
CA ALA A 81 -2.95 -0.42 5.54
C ALA A 81 -4.45 -0.78 5.43
N THR A 82 -5.27 0.05 4.76
CA THR A 82 -6.67 -0.30 4.50
C THR A 82 -6.83 -1.41 3.47
N LEU A 83 -5.86 -1.58 2.56
CA LEU A 83 -5.95 -2.55 1.47
C LEU A 83 -6.07 -4.00 1.97
N PRO A 84 -5.19 -4.53 2.86
CA PRO A 84 -5.33 -5.89 3.35
C PRO A 84 -6.61 -6.10 4.15
N VAL A 85 -7.08 -5.09 4.88
CA VAL A 85 -8.33 -5.16 5.64
C VAL A 85 -9.52 -5.29 4.68
N THR A 86 -9.60 -4.43 3.67
CA THR A 86 -10.64 -4.46 2.65
C THR A 86 -10.62 -5.77 1.87
N LEU A 87 -9.42 -6.24 1.51
CA LEU A 87 -9.24 -7.49 0.78
C LEU A 87 -9.79 -8.68 1.57
N LEU A 88 -9.44 -8.80 2.85
CA LEU A 88 -9.95 -9.87 3.72
C LEU A 88 -11.45 -9.74 3.96
N ALA A 89 -11.97 -8.54 4.13
CA ALA A 89 -13.40 -8.30 4.33
C ALA A 89 -14.26 -8.69 3.11
N LEU A 90 -13.75 -8.45 1.89
CA LEU A 90 -14.48 -8.73 0.65
C LEU A 90 -14.32 -10.17 0.17
N MET A 91 -13.14 -10.74 0.28
CA MET A 91 -12.83 -12.05 -0.28
C MET A 91 -12.78 -13.19 0.75
N GLY A 92 -12.61 -12.86 2.02
CA GLY A 92 -12.55 -13.85 3.11
C GLY A 92 -11.50 -14.92 2.86
N VAL A 93 -11.81 -16.15 3.31
CA VAL A 93 -10.89 -17.30 3.17
C VAL A 93 -10.69 -17.78 1.73
N ARG A 94 -11.60 -17.47 0.82
CA ARG A 94 -11.50 -17.86 -0.61
C ARG A 94 -10.26 -17.27 -1.30
N TYR A 95 -9.73 -16.19 -0.75
CA TYR A 95 -8.53 -15.56 -1.29
C TYR A 95 -7.29 -16.47 -1.18
N PHE A 96 -7.23 -17.36 -0.20
CA PHE A 96 -6.09 -18.24 0.04
C PHE A 96 -6.05 -19.47 -0.87
N ASP A 97 -7.11 -19.72 -1.64
CA ASP A 97 -7.16 -20.86 -2.58
C ASP A 97 -6.36 -20.60 -3.88
N ALA A 98 -5.96 -19.36 -4.15
CA ALA A 98 -5.24 -18.98 -5.36
C ALA A 98 -3.83 -18.44 -5.03
N PRO A 99 -2.73 -19.15 -5.43
CA PRO A 99 -1.36 -18.78 -5.05
C PRO A 99 -0.92 -17.36 -5.42
N LEU A 100 -1.35 -16.89 -6.59
CA LEU A 100 -1.02 -15.52 -7.05
C LEU A 100 -1.67 -14.44 -6.18
N PHE A 101 -2.88 -14.69 -5.68
CA PHE A 101 -3.54 -13.78 -4.77
C PHE A 101 -2.88 -13.78 -3.39
N VAL A 102 -2.45 -14.95 -2.91
CA VAL A 102 -1.68 -15.05 -1.65
C VAL A 102 -0.38 -14.26 -1.74
N LEU A 103 0.35 -14.37 -2.85
CA LEU A 103 1.56 -13.58 -3.09
C LEU A 103 1.26 -12.07 -3.07
N GLY A 104 0.22 -11.64 -3.78
CA GLY A 104 -0.22 -10.24 -3.80
C GLY A 104 -0.60 -9.72 -2.41
N ALA A 105 -1.38 -10.48 -1.64
CA ALA A 105 -1.77 -10.15 -0.28
C ALA A 105 -0.55 -10.02 0.64
N THR A 106 0.38 -10.96 0.55
CA THR A 106 1.61 -10.94 1.35
C THR A 106 2.44 -9.69 1.07
N LEU A 107 2.58 -9.30 -0.21
CA LEU A 107 3.29 -8.08 -0.61
C LEU A 107 2.59 -6.83 -0.07
N VAL A 108 1.25 -6.77 -0.12
CA VAL A 108 0.47 -5.64 0.41
C VAL A 108 0.63 -5.54 1.93
N VAL A 109 0.54 -6.66 2.65
CA VAL A 109 0.74 -6.69 4.11
C VAL A 109 2.16 -6.26 4.48
N ALA A 110 3.17 -6.77 3.77
CA ALA A 110 4.56 -6.39 4.00
C ALA A 110 4.80 -4.90 3.74
N ALA A 111 4.23 -4.35 2.66
CA ALA A 111 4.31 -2.92 2.36
C ALA A 111 3.62 -2.07 3.42
N ALA A 112 2.41 -2.45 3.84
CA ALA A 112 1.65 -1.77 4.90
C ALA A 112 2.42 -1.78 6.23
N ALA A 113 2.91 -2.94 6.67
CA ALA A 113 3.68 -3.07 7.91
C ALA A 113 4.95 -2.22 7.88
N THR A 114 5.71 -2.27 6.78
CA THR A 114 6.94 -1.48 6.61
C THR A 114 6.65 0.02 6.69
N LEU A 115 5.60 0.49 6.02
CA LEU A 115 5.21 1.89 6.01
C LEU A 115 4.70 2.35 7.39
N LEU A 116 3.89 1.54 8.08
CA LEU A 116 3.43 1.85 9.43
C LEU A 116 4.60 1.95 10.41
N VAL A 117 5.52 1.01 10.38
CA VAL A 117 6.73 1.07 11.20
C VAL A 117 7.52 2.34 10.89
N ALA A 118 7.78 2.64 9.60
CA ALA A 118 8.50 3.85 9.21
C ALA A 118 7.79 5.14 9.61
N ALA A 119 6.45 5.17 9.57
CA ALA A 119 5.65 6.34 9.89
C ALA A 119 5.58 6.65 11.40
N PHE A 120 5.62 5.62 12.25
CA PHE A 120 5.32 5.76 13.68
C PHE A 120 6.49 5.43 14.61
N SER A 121 7.52 4.67 14.18
CA SER A 121 8.67 4.33 15.02
C SER A 121 9.57 5.53 15.41
N ARG A 122 9.61 6.56 14.56
CA ARG A 122 10.48 7.75 14.75
C ARG A 122 9.93 8.78 15.73
N SER A 123 8.71 8.64 16.20
CA SER A 123 8.10 9.56 17.17
C SER A 123 8.66 9.41 18.59
N ARG A 124 9.36 8.32 18.90
CA ARG A 124 9.80 7.95 20.25
C ARG A 124 11.15 8.56 20.69
N GLY A 125 11.95 9.08 19.75
CA GLY A 125 13.32 9.49 20.04
C GLY A 125 13.51 10.93 20.55
N LYS A 126 12.48 11.80 20.50
CA LYS A 126 12.64 13.23 20.81
C LYS A 126 12.25 13.67 22.22
N ASN A 127 11.70 12.80 23.04
CA ASN A 127 11.23 13.18 24.39
C ASN A 127 12.23 12.87 25.52
N GLY A 128 13.49 12.57 25.18
CA GLY A 128 14.46 12.10 26.17
C GLY A 128 15.59 13.05 26.57
N THR A 129 15.68 14.27 25.99
CA THR A 129 16.81 15.18 26.31
C THR A 129 16.35 16.62 26.52
N THR A 130 15.47 16.83 27.49
CA THR A 130 15.45 18.07 28.28
C THR A 130 16.02 17.74 29.65
N GLY A 131 17.33 17.54 29.68
CA GLY A 131 18.05 17.66 30.92
C GLY A 131 18.02 19.12 31.40
N PRO A 132 17.79 19.40 32.67
CA PRO A 132 17.86 20.76 33.16
C PRO A 132 19.34 21.20 33.14
N ASP A 133 19.66 22.10 32.22
CA ASP A 133 20.93 22.83 32.37
C ASP A 133 20.89 23.63 33.63
N ALA A 134 21.76 23.19 34.53
CA ALA A 134 22.05 23.82 35.77
C ALA A 134 22.48 25.28 35.53
N THR A 135 21.65 26.18 35.99
CA THR A 135 22.07 27.44 36.54
C THR A 135 23.11 27.13 37.61
N ASN A 136 24.31 27.67 37.48
CA ASN A 136 25.03 28.19 38.65
C ASN A 136 26.32 28.92 38.25
N ALA A 137 26.42 30.06 38.82
CA ALA A 137 27.49 30.97 39.19
C ALA A 137 27.82 32.07 38.21
#